data_a89cbc413f0cc38c19687b3089a7dc3d
#
_entry.id   a89cbc413f0cc38c19687b3089a7dc3d
#
_cell.length_a   1.000
_cell.length_b   1.000
_cell.length_c   1.000
_cell.angle_alpha   90.00
_cell.angle_beta   90.00
_cell.angle_gamma   90.00
#
_symmetry.space_group_name_H-M   'P 1'
#
loop_
_entity.id
_entity.type
_entity.pdbx_description
1 polymer ?
#
loop_
_entity_poly.entity_id
_entity_poly.type
_entity_poly.pdbx_seq_one_letter_code
_entity_poly.pdbx_strand_id
1 'polypeptide(L)'
;MGDYTEVKVKIPFGNKYLDAIFSVPDKILTHGVILTHGAGGDMNFSHLVSLVAYLASRGLLCLRFTCKGLNIAYRTKAYKTVVEYLKSSGEYKLSGVFLGGRSMGSRAAVSVARQISQDDNEDFIHGLICLSYPLHQPKLQSKLRDEDLFFIKCPVLFVSGSKDEMCEKKLLEGVASKMKTPKKIHWVEKANHGMTVKGRTADDVMMEMSTQVFSWIKEIIEQEYK
;
A
#
# COMPACT_ATOMS: atom_id res chain seq x y z
N MET A 1 -1.35 -1.45 23.36
CA MET A 1 -1.79 -2.06 22.08
C MET A 1 -3.19 -2.63 22.26
N GLY A 2 -4.07 -2.45 21.28
CA GLY A 2 -5.44 -2.92 21.34
C GLY A 2 -5.65 -4.26 20.64
N ASP A 3 -6.77 -4.89 20.96
CA ASP A 3 -7.20 -6.12 20.32
C ASP A 3 -7.88 -5.83 18.98
N TYR A 4 -7.85 -6.78 18.09
CA TYR A 4 -8.55 -6.75 16.83
C TYR A 4 -9.04 -8.16 16.45
N THR A 5 -10.05 -8.21 15.60
CA THR A 5 -10.64 -9.47 15.12
C THR A 5 -10.43 -9.59 13.62
N GLU A 6 -10.09 -10.78 13.14
CA GLU A 6 -10.02 -11.07 11.72
C GLU A 6 -11.34 -11.59 11.20
N VAL A 7 -11.80 -11.03 10.07
CA VAL A 7 -13.04 -11.43 9.40
C VAL A 7 -12.72 -11.73 7.93
N LYS A 8 -12.92 -12.98 7.53
CA LYS A 8 -12.76 -13.40 6.14
C LYS A 8 -13.97 -13.00 5.33
N VAL A 9 -13.75 -12.42 4.16
CA VAL A 9 -14.83 -12.03 3.24
C VAL A 9 -14.47 -12.41 1.81
N LYS A 10 -15.51 -12.56 0.99
CA LYS A 10 -15.39 -12.73 -0.46
C LYS A 10 -16.00 -11.52 -1.13
N ILE A 11 -15.18 -10.74 -1.81
CA ILE A 11 -15.61 -9.51 -2.48
C ILE A 11 -16.03 -9.85 -3.90
N PRO A 12 -17.28 -9.56 -4.32
CA PRO A 12 -17.73 -9.82 -5.69
C PRO A 12 -16.88 -9.06 -6.72
N PHE A 13 -16.44 -9.77 -7.74
CA PHE A 13 -15.64 -9.22 -8.84
C PHE A 13 -16.05 -9.86 -10.15
N GLY A 14 -16.95 -9.22 -10.87
CA GLY A 14 -17.60 -9.81 -12.04
C GLY A 14 -18.36 -11.07 -11.65
N ASN A 15 -18.07 -12.18 -12.31
CA ASN A 15 -18.62 -13.50 -11.98
C ASN A 15 -17.75 -14.29 -11.01
N LYS A 16 -16.75 -13.65 -10.42
CA LYS A 16 -15.78 -14.24 -9.48
C LYS A 16 -15.84 -13.52 -8.14
N TYR A 17 -14.98 -13.95 -7.23
CA TYR A 17 -14.81 -13.34 -5.91
C TYR A 17 -13.32 -13.13 -5.66
N LEU A 18 -13.02 -12.06 -4.95
CA LEU A 18 -11.68 -11.81 -4.40
C LEU A 18 -11.68 -12.21 -2.94
N ASP A 19 -10.74 -13.07 -2.55
CA ASP A 19 -10.55 -13.40 -1.14
C ASP A 19 -9.92 -12.22 -0.42
N ALA A 20 -10.48 -11.86 0.73
CA ALA A 20 -10.01 -10.75 1.55
C ALA A 20 -10.16 -11.07 3.04
N ILE A 21 -9.36 -10.39 3.85
CA ILE A 21 -9.44 -10.47 5.31
C ILE A 21 -9.45 -9.06 5.87
N PHE A 22 -10.50 -8.73 6.64
CA PHE A 22 -10.52 -7.54 7.48
C PHE A 22 -9.84 -7.85 8.81
N SER A 23 -9.00 -6.96 9.27
CA SER A 23 -8.51 -6.90 10.65
C SER A 23 -9.17 -5.70 11.30
N VAL A 24 -10.12 -5.97 12.19
CA VAL A 24 -11.05 -4.97 12.74
C VAL A 24 -10.66 -4.67 14.18
N PRO A 25 -10.12 -3.47 14.46
CA PRO A 25 -9.83 -3.07 15.85
C PRO A 25 -11.08 -2.99 16.71
N ASP A 26 -10.91 -3.32 17.99
CA ASP A 26 -11.97 -3.19 18.98
C ASP A 26 -12.05 -1.76 19.53
N LYS A 27 -12.38 -0.83 18.65
CA LYS A 27 -12.59 0.58 18.97
C LYS A 27 -13.30 1.31 17.84
N ILE A 28 -13.63 2.57 18.04
CA ILE A 28 -14.23 3.42 17.01
C ILE A 28 -13.23 3.61 15.86
N LEU A 29 -13.67 3.26 14.64
CA LEU A 29 -12.86 3.32 13.44
C LEU A 29 -13.05 4.66 12.74
N THR A 30 -11.95 5.27 12.29
CA THR A 30 -11.95 6.50 11.51
C THR A 30 -11.28 6.34 10.16
N HIS A 31 -10.18 5.58 10.12
CA HIS A 31 -9.37 5.39 8.91
C HIS A 31 -9.06 3.92 8.68
N GLY A 32 -8.87 3.58 7.42
CA GLY A 32 -8.53 2.22 7.01
C GLY A 32 -7.32 2.18 6.11
N VAL A 33 -6.76 0.97 5.95
CA VAL A 33 -5.63 0.68 5.06
C VAL A 33 -5.98 -0.54 4.23
N ILE A 34 -5.87 -0.42 2.92
CA ILE A 34 -6.06 -1.52 1.98
C ILE A 34 -4.69 -1.92 1.42
N LEU A 35 -4.36 -3.20 1.51
CA LEU A 35 -3.07 -3.73 1.06
C LEU A 35 -3.23 -4.96 0.18
N THR A 36 -2.37 -5.07 -0.83
CA THR A 36 -2.29 -6.27 -1.66
C THR A 36 -0.84 -6.66 -1.96
N HIS A 37 -0.68 -7.88 -2.45
CA HIS A 37 0.58 -8.59 -2.63
C HIS A 37 1.26 -8.30 -3.97
N GLY A 38 2.50 -8.76 -4.11
CA GLY A 38 3.27 -8.70 -5.35
C GLY A 38 2.91 -9.82 -6.34
N ALA A 39 3.67 -9.90 -7.43
CA ALA A 39 3.52 -10.94 -8.44
C ALA A 39 3.74 -12.33 -7.83
N GLY A 40 2.87 -13.27 -8.16
CA GLY A 40 2.96 -14.66 -7.69
C GLY A 40 2.62 -14.88 -6.21
N GLY A 41 2.28 -13.83 -5.47
CA GLY A 41 1.93 -13.93 -4.05
C GLY A 41 0.44 -14.00 -3.78
N ASP A 42 0.09 -13.83 -2.52
CA ASP A 42 -1.27 -13.69 -2.04
C ASP A 42 -1.32 -12.83 -0.76
N MET A 43 -2.51 -12.62 -0.22
CA MET A 43 -2.72 -11.79 0.97
C MET A 43 -2.07 -12.33 2.25
N ASN A 44 -1.61 -13.58 2.24
CA ASN A 44 -0.93 -14.22 3.38
C ASN A 44 0.60 -14.05 3.33
N PHE A 45 1.10 -13.26 2.38
CA PHE A 45 2.51 -12.92 2.35
C PHE A 45 2.93 -12.29 3.69
N SER A 46 4.02 -12.79 4.26
CA SER A 46 4.43 -12.47 5.65
C SER A 46 4.55 -10.97 5.93
N HIS A 47 5.04 -10.18 4.98
CA HIS A 47 5.16 -8.73 5.17
C HIS A 47 3.80 -8.06 5.33
N LEU A 48 2.79 -8.49 4.57
CA LEU A 48 1.43 -7.94 4.69
C LEU A 48 0.78 -8.36 6.00
N VAL A 49 0.93 -9.62 6.39
CA VAL A 49 0.39 -10.15 7.65
C VAL A 49 0.99 -9.40 8.84
N SER A 50 2.31 -9.22 8.86
CA SER A 50 3.01 -8.51 9.94
C SER A 50 2.63 -7.03 10.00
N LEU A 51 2.57 -6.36 8.85
CA LEU A 51 2.18 -4.95 8.80
C LEU A 51 0.75 -4.74 9.28
N VAL A 52 -0.18 -5.57 8.82
CA VAL A 52 -1.59 -5.49 9.22
C VAL A 52 -1.74 -5.73 10.73
N ALA A 53 -1.05 -6.71 11.29
CA ALA A 53 -1.07 -6.96 12.75
C ALA A 53 -0.60 -5.72 13.53
N TYR A 54 0.46 -5.08 13.06
CA TYR A 54 1.00 -3.85 13.66
C TYR A 54 -0.01 -2.70 13.59
N LEU A 55 -0.58 -2.44 12.42
CA LEU A 55 -1.50 -1.33 12.20
C LEU A 55 -2.86 -1.55 12.91
N ALA A 56 -3.42 -2.74 12.83
CA ALA A 56 -4.71 -3.05 13.46
C ALA A 56 -4.63 -2.97 14.98
N SER A 57 -3.54 -3.44 15.59
CA SER A 57 -3.33 -3.32 17.04
C SER A 57 -3.21 -1.87 17.51
N ARG A 58 -3.00 -0.93 16.58
CA ARG A 58 -2.94 0.52 16.84
C ARG A 58 -4.17 1.28 16.35
N GLY A 59 -5.22 0.52 15.99
CA GLY A 59 -6.54 1.10 15.76
C GLY A 59 -6.90 1.43 14.34
N LEU A 60 -6.14 0.98 13.36
CA LEU A 60 -6.49 1.14 11.95
C LEU A 60 -7.22 -0.10 11.45
N LEU A 61 -8.36 0.11 10.78
CA LEU A 61 -9.03 -0.97 10.05
C LEU A 61 -8.12 -1.37 8.89
N CYS A 62 -7.80 -2.65 8.77
CA CYS A 62 -6.98 -3.13 7.67
C CYS A 62 -7.76 -4.13 6.82
N LEU A 63 -7.61 -4.01 5.52
CA LEU A 63 -8.16 -4.94 4.54
C LEU A 63 -7.04 -5.39 3.61
N ARG A 64 -6.69 -6.68 3.68
CA ARG A 64 -5.75 -7.28 2.73
C ARG A 64 -6.49 -8.25 1.82
N PHE A 65 -6.14 -8.30 0.56
CA PHE A 65 -6.84 -9.13 -0.41
C PHE A 65 -5.89 -9.79 -1.39
N THR A 66 -6.37 -10.87 -2.02
CA THR A 66 -5.65 -11.61 -3.05
C THR A 66 -6.25 -11.31 -4.42
N CYS A 67 -5.39 -10.96 -5.37
CA CYS A 67 -5.72 -10.92 -6.78
C CYS A 67 -4.59 -11.55 -7.57
N LYS A 68 -4.76 -12.82 -7.96
CA LYS A 68 -3.75 -13.54 -8.71
C LYS A 68 -3.73 -13.07 -10.17
N GLY A 69 -2.54 -12.98 -10.72
CA GLY A 69 -2.34 -12.58 -12.11
C GLY A 69 -1.18 -11.60 -12.24
N LEU A 70 -0.61 -11.56 -13.44
CA LEU A 70 0.53 -10.71 -13.77
C LEU A 70 0.16 -9.51 -14.65
N ASN A 71 -1.13 -9.37 -14.96
CA ASN A 71 -1.63 -8.25 -15.76
C ASN A 71 -1.97 -7.07 -14.86
N ILE A 72 -1.25 -5.97 -15.01
CA ILE A 72 -1.43 -4.80 -14.15
C ILE A 72 -2.81 -4.15 -14.31
N ALA A 73 -3.37 -4.15 -15.51
CA ALA A 73 -4.71 -3.59 -15.75
C ALA A 73 -5.78 -4.40 -15.00
N TYR A 74 -5.68 -5.72 -15.03
CA TYR A 74 -6.57 -6.62 -14.28
C TYR A 74 -6.42 -6.40 -12.77
N ARG A 75 -5.18 -6.33 -12.27
CA ARG A 75 -4.89 -6.06 -10.85
C ARG A 75 -5.43 -4.70 -10.39
N THR A 76 -5.35 -3.70 -11.26
CA THR A 76 -5.88 -2.35 -10.98
C THR A 76 -7.40 -2.39 -10.90
N LYS A 77 -8.07 -3.08 -11.82
CA LYS A 77 -9.52 -3.23 -11.81
C LYS A 77 -10.01 -3.94 -10.55
N ALA A 78 -9.34 -5.02 -10.15
CA ALA A 78 -9.64 -5.74 -8.91
C ALA A 78 -9.46 -4.84 -7.68
N TYR A 79 -8.36 -4.10 -7.63
CA TYR A 79 -8.09 -3.17 -6.52
C TYR A 79 -9.17 -2.09 -6.41
N LYS A 80 -9.56 -1.49 -7.53
CA LYS A 80 -10.63 -0.50 -7.56
C LYS A 80 -11.95 -1.08 -7.02
N THR A 81 -12.27 -2.31 -7.36
CA THR A 81 -13.46 -3.02 -6.83
C THR A 81 -13.40 -3.13 -5.32
N VAL A 82 -12.23 -3.43 -4.74
CA VAL A 82 -12.05 -3.51 -3.28
C VAL A 82 -12.24 -2.14 -2.63
N VAL A 83 -11.70 -1.08 -3.22
CA VAL A 83 -11.89 0.30 -2.71
C VAL A 83 -13.37 0.66 -2.69
N GLU A 84 -14.09 0.39 -3.76
CA GLU A 84 -15.52 0.68 -3.88
C GLU A 84 -16.35 -0.16 -2.89
N TYR A 85 -15.97 -1.42 -2.68
CA TYR A 85 -16.60 -2.28 -1.70
C TYR A 85 -16.49 -1.71 -0.28
N LEU A 86 -15.32 -1.24 0.10
CA LEU A 86 -15.10 -0.64 1.42
C LEU A 86 -15.81 0.71 1.54
N LYS A 87 -15.73 1.55 0.51
CA LYS A 87 -16.36 2.87 0.49
C LYS A 87 -17.89 2.79 0.64
N SER A 88 -18.51 1.80 0.01
CA SER A 88 -19.97 1.60 0.06
C SER A 88 -20.43 0.71 1.22
N SER A 89 -19.51 0.27 2.09
CA SER A 89 -19.85 -0.57 3.24
C SER A 89 -20.75 0.18 4.23
N GLY A 90 -21.87 -0.42 4.59
CA GLY A 90 -22.73 0.09 5.66
C GLY A 90 -22.21 -0.23 7.05
N GLU A 91 -21.26 -1.16 7.16
CA GLU A 91 -20.68 -1.61 8.42
C GLU A 91 -19.52 -0.72 8.90
N TYR A 92 -18.66 -0.29 7.97
CA TYR A 92 -17.48 0.50 8.29
C TYR A 92 -17.61 1.90 7.67
N LYS A 93 -17.88 2.90 8.50
CA LYS A 93 -17.98 4.30 8.09
C LYS A 93 -16.65 5.00 8.35
N LEU A 94 -15.85 5.13 7.30
CA LEU A 94 -14.50 5.68 7.39
C LEU A 94 -14.45 7.10 6.83
N SER A 95 -13.64 7.95 7.45
CA SER A 95 -13.31 9.28 6.94
C SER A 95 -12.42 9.19 5.70
N GLY A 96 -11.57 8.17 5.63
CA GLY A 96 -10.70 7.93 4.51
C GLY A 96 -9.88 6.66 4.64
N VAL A 97 -9.20 6.31 3.56
CA VAL A 97 -8.35 5.13 3.49
C VAL A 97 -6.99 5.44 2.86
N PHE A 98 -6.02 4.64 3.24
CA PHE A 98 -4.72 4.58 2.60
C PHE A 98 -4.69 3.33 1.71
N LEU A 99 -4.23 3.48 0.48
CA LEU A 99 -4.04 2.36 -0.43
C LEU A 99 -2.57 1.99 -0.49
N GLY A 100 -2.28 0.72 -0.51
CA GLY A 100 -0.91 0.29 -0.63
C GLY A 100 -0.76 -1.14 -1.10
N GLY A 101 0.47 -1.56 -1.13
CA GLY A 101 0.82 -2.92 -1.50
C GLY A 101 2.31 -3.09 -1.64
N ARG A 102 2.70 -4.33 -1.87
CA ARG A 102 4.08 -4.72 -2.10
C ARG A 102 4.33 -4.93 -3.59
N SER A 103 5.42 -4.36 -4.11
CA SER A 103 5.89 -4.56 -5.49
C SER A 103 4.76 -4.29 -6.50
N MET A 104 4.37 -5.28 -7.30
CA MET A 104 3.27 -5.12 -8.27
C MET A 104 1.98 -4.62 -7.60
N GLY A 105 1.72 -5.01 -6.34
CA GLY A 105 0.59 -4.51 -5.56
C GLY A 105 0.64 -3.01 -5.34
N SER A 106 1.82 -2.43 -5.13
CA SER A 106 1.99 -0.98 -5.00
C SER A 106 1.72 -0.26 -6.34
N ARG A 107 2.10 -0.85 -7.46
CA ARG A 107 1.76 -0.31 -8.78
C ARG A 107 0.25 -0.28 -9.02
N ALA A 108 -0.45 -1.33 -8.62
CA ALA A 108 -1.91 -1.38 -8.72
C ALA A 108 -2.56 -0.30 -7.86
N ALA A 109 -2.08 -0.10 -6.64
CA ALA A 109 -2.56 0.97 -5.75
C ALA A 109 -2.38 2.36 -6.37
N VAL A 110 -1.21 2.64 -6.92
CA VAL A 110 -0.92 3.91 -7.60
C VAL A 110 -1.84 4.11 -8.81
N SER A 111 -2.02 3.07 -9.61
CA SER A 111 -2.90 3.12 -10.79
C SER A 111 -4.36 3.42 -10.42
N VAL A 112 -4.87 2.80 -9.35
CA VAL A 112 -6.21 3.09 -8.83
C VAL A 112 -6.31 4.54 -8.36
N ALA A 113 -5.33 5.00 -7.59
CA ALA A 113 -5.32 6.37 -7.09
C ALA A 113 -5.33 7.39 -8.24
N ARG A 114 -4.56 7.13 -9.30
CA ARG A 114 -4.59 7.98 -10.50
C ARG A 114 -6.00 8.02 -11.12
N GLN A 115 -6.65 6.87 -11.30
CA GLN A 115 -7.98 6.79 -11.90
C GLN A 115 -9.02 7.54 -11.05
N ILE A 116 -9.01 7.32 -9.74
CA ILE A 116 -9.96 7.97 -8.82
C ILE A 116 -9.69 9.47 -8.72
N SER A 117 -8.45 9.92 -8.79
CA SER A 117 -8.09 11.34 -8.72
C SER A 117 -8.59 12.17 -9.90
N GLN A 118 -9.06 11.53 -10.97
CA GLN A 118 -9.70 12.21 -12.09
C GLN A 118 -11.12 12.67 -11.75
N ASP A 119 -11.72 12.12 -10.70
CA ASP A 119 -13.01 12.56 -10.18
C ASP A 119 -12.78 13.73 -9.21
N ASP A 120 -13.21 14.92 -9.57
CA ASP A 120 -12.92 16.17 -8.84
C ASP A 120 -13.49 16.22 -7.41
N ASN A 121 -14.36 15.29 -7.03
CA ASN A 121 -15.01 15.23 -5.72
C ASN A 121 -14.52 14.06 -4.85
N GLU A 122 -13.40 13.44 -5.19
CA GLU A 122 -12.92 12.27 -4.47
C GLU A 122 -11.90 12.65 -3.39
N ASP A 123 -12.30 12.53 -2.15
CA ASP A 123 -11.46 12.79 -0.97
C ASP A 123 -11.27 11.55 -0.07
N PHE A 124 -11.73 10.38 -0.53
CA PHE A 124 -11.69 9.15 0.27
C PHE A 124 -10.29 8.57 0.39
N ILE A 125 -9.42 8.74 -0.61
CA ILE A 125 -8.04 8.24 -0.59
C ILE A 125 -7.13 9.31 0.02
N HIS A 126 -6.61 9.05 1.21
CA HIS A 126 -5.80 9.99 1.98
C HIS A 126 -4.30 9.83 1.75
N GLY A 127 -3.88 8.72 1.20
CA GLY A 127 -2.47 8.49 0.89
C GLY A 127 -2.19 7.13 0.27
N LEU A 128 -0.98 6.99 -0.24
CA LEU A 128 -0.47 5.76 -0.85
C LEU A 128 0.75 5.24 -0.08
N ILE A 129 0.80 3.92 0.07
CA ILE A 129 1.91 3.22 0.73
C ILE A 129 2.53 2.24 -0.27
N CYS A 130 3.71 2.57 -0.78
CA CYS A 130 4.41 1.77 -1.78
C CYS A 130 5.57 1.02 -1.13
N LEU A 131 5.36 -0.28 -0.86
CA LEU A 131 6.37 -1.15 -0.31
C LEU A 131 7.14 -1.83 -1.47
N SER A 132 8.44 -1.59 -1.55
CA SER A 132 9.29 -2.12 -2.64
C SER A 132 8.71 -1.83 -4.03
N TYR A 133 8.40 -0.55 -4.29
CA TYR A 133 7.87 -0.13 -5.59
C TYR A 133 8.82 -0.54 -6.71
N PRO A 134 8.36 -1.35 -7.71
CA PRO A 134 9.23 -1.84 -8.77
C PRO A 134 9.33 -0.80 -9.89
N LEU A 135 10.16 0.22 -9.69
CA LEU A 135 10.31 1.35 -10.60
C LEU A 135 10.75 0.93 -12.01
N HIS A 136 11.52 -0.15 -12.10
CA HIS A 136 11.99 -0.71 -13.36
C HIS A 136 12.24 -2.22 -13.22
N GLN A 137 12.37 -2.91 -14.36
CA GLN A 137 12.86 -4.28 -14.34
C GLN A 137 14.36 -4.29 -14.02
N PRO A 138 14.87 -5.40 -13.43
CA PRO A 138 16.30 -5.51 -13.20
C PRO A 138 17.09 -5.26 -14.48
N LYS A 139 18.15 -4.44 -14.41
CA LYS A 139 19.02 -4.07 -15.53
C LYS A 139 18.34 -3.30 -16.68
N LEU A 140 17.09 -2.86 -16.51
CA LEU A 140 16.36 -2.06 -17.52
C LEU A 140 16.00 -0.68 -16.96
N GLN A 141 17.00 0.04 -16.46
CA GLN A 141 16.82 1.36 -15.84
C GLN A 141 16.42 2.47 -16.81
N SER A 142 16.52 2.23 -18.12
CA SER A 142 16.10 3.19 -19.14
C SER A 142 14.57 3.25 -19.29
N LYS A 143 13.84 2.30 -18.73
CA LYS A 143 12.38 2.23 -18.83
C LYS A 143 11.75 2.23 -17.44
N LEU A 144 11.35 3.42 -16.99
CA LEU A 144 10.77 3.60 -15.66
C LEU A 144 9.25 3.45 -15.69
N ARG A 145 8.70 2.92 -14.60
CA ARG A 145 7.26 2.80 -14.35
C ARG A 145 6.81 3.97 -13.48
N ASP A 146 6.96 5.17 -13.99
CA ASP A 146 6.80 6.44 -13.25
C ASP A 146 5.61 7.28 -13.68
N GLU A 147 5.01 7.00 -14.84
CA GLU A 147 3.96 7.83 -15.43
C GLU A 147 2.80 8.10 -14.45
N ASP A 148 2.24 7.04 -13.84
CA ASP A 148 1.10 7.18 -12.93
C ASP A 148 1.44 8.05 -11.71
N LEU A 149 2.68 8.00 -11.25
CA LEU A 149 3.14 8.76 -10.09
C LEU A 149 3.05 10.28 -10.28
N PHE A 150 3.10 10.75 -11.52
CA PHE A 150 3.01 12.19 -11.80
C PHE A 150 1.57 12.73 -11.81
N PHE A 151 0.57 11.84 -11.78
CA PHE A 151 -0.85 12.23 -11.85
C PHE A 151 -1.63 12.01 -10.54
N ILE A 152 -1.01 11.44 -9.52
CA ILE A 152 -1.67 11.25 -8.24
C ILE A 152 -1.71 12.57 -7.46
N LYS A 153 -2.76 12.73 -6.63
CA LYS A 153 -3.00 13.97 -5.87
C LYS A 153 -2.80 13.79 -4.36
N CYS A 154 -2.81 12.57 -3.87
CA CYS A 154 -2.64 12.30 -2.45
C CYS A 154 -1.16 12.11 -2.07
N PRO A 155 -0.80 12.28 -0.78
CA PRO A 155 0.55 12.02 -0.30
C PRO A 155 0.99 10.58 -0.54
N VAL A 156 2.29 10.35 -0.73
CA VAL A 156 2.87 9.03 -0.99
C VAL A 156 4.03 8.75 -0.05
N LEU A 157 4.02 7.55 0.53
CA LEU A 157 5.17 6.98 1.23
C LEU A 157 5.74 5.84 0.39
N PHE A 158 7.03 5.94 0.09
CA PHE A 158 7.81 4.81 -0.45
C PHE A 158 8.63 4.20 0.69
N VAL A 159 8.55 2.89 0.83
CA VAL A 159 9.46 2.12 1.69
C VAL A 159 10.25 1.19 0.78
N SER A 160 11.51 1.48 0.58
CA SER A 160 12.34 0.83 -0.45
C SER A 160 13.70 0.42 0.10
N GLY A 161 14.21 -0.70 -0.40
CA GLY A 161 15.56 -1.15 -0.06
C GLY A 161 16.61 -0.36 -0.84
N SER A 162 17.69 0.04 -0.18
CA SER A 162 18.74 0.81 -0.85
C SER A 162 19.54 0.00 -1.87
N LYS A 163 19.38 -1.34 -1.86
CA LYS A 163 19.98 -2.28 -2.82
C LYS A 163 18.94 -3.03 -3.63
N ASP A 164 17.74 -2.46 -3.77
CA ASP A 164 16.68 -3.07 -4.56
C ASP A 164 17.05 -3.01 -6.05
N GLU A 165 17.16 -4.17 -6.68
CA GLU A 165 17.50 -4.34 -8.09
C GLU A 165 16.39 -3.88 -9.04
N MET A 166 15.19 -3.62 -8.53
CA MET A 166 14.05 -3.12 -9.30
C MET A 166 13.72 -1.66 -8.98
N CYS A 167 14.52 -1.00 -8.16
CA CYS A 167 14.28 0.38 -7.77
C CYS A 167 15.59 1.05 -7.36
N GLU A 168 16.36 1.49 -8.36
CA GLU A 168 17.63 2.17 -8.10
C GLU A 168 17.39 3.47 -7.34
N LYS A 169 18.15 3.68 -6.27
CA LYS A 169 17.96 4.79 -5.32
C LYS A 169 17.91 6.15 -6.01
N LYS A 170 18.91 6.46 -6.84
CA LYS A 170 18.98 7.76 -7.54
C LYS A 170 17.83 7.97 -8.50
N LEU A 171 17.34 6.91 -9.14
CA LEU A 171 16.21 6.99 -10.07
C LEU A 171 14.90 7.28 -9.32
N LEU A 172 14.64 6.61 -8.20
CA LEU A 172 13.46 6.89 -7.39
C LEU A 172 13.50 8.32 -6.82
N GLU A 173 14.64 8.74 -6.30
CA GLU A 173 14.83 10.11 -5.81
C GLU A 173 14.56 11.15 -6.92
N GLY A 174 15.02 10.88 -8.14
CA GLY A 174 14.76 11.72 -9.30
C GLY A 174 13.28 11.78 -9.67
N VAL A 175 12.59 10.66 -9.68
CA VAL A 175 11.13 10.61 -9.91
C VAL A 175 10.38 11.36 -8.81
N ALA A 176 10.71 11.10 -7.55
CA ALA A 176 10.07 11.75 -6.42
C ALA A 176 10.21 13.28 -6.49
N SER A 177 11.37 13.77 -6.88
CA SER A 177 11.60 15.21 -7.00
C SER A 177 10.71 15.90 -8.04
N LYS A 178 10.20 15.14 -9.02
CA LYS A 178 9.28 15.63 -10.06
C LYS A 178 7.81 15.44 -9.71
N MET A 179 7.50 14.67 -8.68
CA MET A 179 6.12 14.48 -8.24
C MET A 179 5.59 15.77 -7.59
N LYS A 180 4.33 16.09 -7.88
CA LYS A 180 3.70 17.34 -7.40
C LYS A 180 3.10 17.21 -6.01
N THR A 181 2.81 15.99 -5.58
CA THR A 181 2.19 15.73 -4.27
C THR A 181 3.24 15.56 -3.17
N PRO A 182 2.88 15.75 -1.89
CA PRO A 182 3.79 15.42 -0.79
C PRO A 182 4.23 13.96 -0.86
N LYS A 183 5.52 13.72 -0.65
CA LYS A 183 6.10 12.38 -0.73
C LYS A 183 7.22 12.23 0.28
N LYS A 184 7.39 10.99 0.75
CA LYS A 184 8.48 10.60 1.63
C LYS A 184 9.05 9.27 1.14
N ILE A 185 10.35 9.14 1.16
CA ILE A 185 11.03 7.88 0.88
C ILE A 185 11.73 7.45 2.16
N HIS A 186 11.39 6.29 2.67
CA HIS A 186 12.15 5.63 3.72
C HIS A 186 13.01 4.54 3.09
N TRP A 187 14.33 4.70 3.17
CA TRP A 187 15.29 3.70 2.69
C TRP A 187 15.60 2.71 3.80
N VAL A 188 15.32 1.43 3.55
CA VAL A 188 15.83 0.35 4.39
C VAL A 188 17.25 0.04 3.89
N GLU A 189 18.23 0.44 4.65
CA GLU A 189 19.62 0.38 4.22
C GLU A 189 20.08 -1.06 3.98
N LYS A 190 20.72 -1.27 2.81
CA LYS A 190 21.25 -2.56 2.34
C LYS A 190 20.20 -3.62 2.05
N ALA A 191 18.90 -3.28 2.09
CA ALA A 191 17.84 -4.22 1.74
C ALA A 191 17.73 -4.36 0.23
N ASN A 192 17.49 -5.59 -0.21
CA ASN A 192 17.15 -5.93 -1.60
C ASN A 192 15.64 -5.76 -1.85
N HIS A 193 15.16 -6.18 -3.02
CA HIS A 193 13.72 -6.10 -3.38
C HIS A 193 12.83 -6.86 -2.38
N GLY A 194 13.29 -7.97 -1.85
CA GLY A 194 12.57 -8.79 -0.86
C GLY A 194 12.70 -8.29 0.58
N MET A 195 13.32 -7.14 0.81
CA MET A 195 13.59 -6.58 2.14
C MET A 195 14.45 -7.50 3.01
N THR A 196 15.39 -8.21 2.40
CA THR A 196 16.40 -8.98 3.11
C THR A 196 17.66 -8.13 3.29
N VAL A 197 18.15 -8.07 4.52
CA VAL A 197 19.37 -7.35 4.88
C VAL A 197 20.33 -8.34 5.55
N LYS A 198 21.55 -8.44 5.02
CA LYS A 198 22.57 -9.30 5.63
C LYS A 198 22.86 -8.83 7.06
N GLY A 199 22.77 -9.76 8.00
CA GLY A 199 23.04 -9.47 9.42
C GLY A 199 21.84 -8.92 10.20
N ARG A 200 20.68 -8.79 9.58
CA ARG A 200 19.43 -8.43 10.27
C ARG A 200 18.41 -9.54 10.15
N THR A 201 17.59 -9.74 11.18
CA THR A 201 16.48 -10.69 11.11
C THR A 201 15.32 -10.11 10.29
N ALA A 202 14.48 -11.01 9.76
CA ALA A 202 13.27 -10.58 9.05
C ALA A 202 12.36 -9.75 9.98
N ASP A 203 12.22 -10.14 11.23
CA ASP A 203 11.39 -9.42 12.22
C ASP A 203 11.92 -8.02 12.50
N ASP A 204 13.23 -7.84 12.58
CA ASP A 204 13.86 -6.53 12.79
C ASP A 204 13.57 -5.59 11.62
N VAL A 205 13.73 -6.08 10.39
CA VAL A 205 13.42 -5.29 9.18
C VAL A 205 11.93 -4.95 9.12
N MET A 206 11.05 -5.92 9.41
CA MET A 206 9.60 -5.68 9.45
C MET A 206 9.20 -4.67 10.51
N MET A 207 9.85 -4.67 11.66
CA MET A 207 9.58 -3.67 12.70
C MET A 207 9.94 -2.26 12.22
N GLU A 208 11.06 -2.10 11.53
CA GLU A 208 11.43 -0.82 10.93
C GLU A 208 10.37 -0.36 9.91
N MET A 209 9.99 -1.25 8.99
CA MET A 209 8.99 -0.94 7.97
C MET A 209 7.64 -0.56 8.59
N SER A 210 7.15 -1.36 9.52
CA SER A 210 5.84 -1.16 10.15
C SER A 210 5.79 0.15 10.96
N THR A 211 6.86 0.45 11.69
CA THR A 211 7.00 1.69 12.46
C THR A 211 6.95 2.91 11.53
N GLN A 212 7.67 2.85 10.42
CA GLN A 212 7.69 3.95 9.45
C GLN A 212 6.34 4.17 8.80
N VAL A 213 5.65 3.10 8.41
CA VAL A 213 4.31 3.19 7.82
C VAL A 213 3.32 3.80 8.81
N PHE A 214 3.28 3.30 10.03
CA PHE A 214 2.35 3.82 11.05
C PHE A 214 2.63 5.29 11.39
N SER A 215 3.89 5.65 11.60
CA SER A 215 4.29 7.02 11.90
C SER A 215 3.86 7.98 10.79
N TRP A 216 4.03 7.60 9.53
CA TRP A 216 3.62 8.41 8.38
C TRP A 216 2.09 8.54 8.29
N ILE A 217 1.34 7.44 8.46
CA ILE A 217 -0.13 7.47 8.49
C ILE A 217 -0.61 8.44 9.57
N LYS A 218 -0.03 8.34 10.76
CA LYS A 218 -0.37 9.21 11.89
C LYS A 218 -0.14 10.69 11.57
N GLU A 219 0.98 11.02 10.94
CA GLU A 219 1.25 12.39 10.49
C GLU A 219 0.18 12.90 9.53
N ILE A 220 -0.21 12.09 8.55
CA ILE A 220 -1.24 12.49 7.57
C ILE A 220 -2.59 12.73 8.27
N ILE A 221 -3.01 11.81 9.14
CA ILE A 221 -4.26 11.94 9.88
C ILE A 221 -4.25 13.20 10.77
N GLU A 222 -3.16 13.46 11.46
CA GLU A 222 -3.03 14.65 12.33
C GLU A 222 -3.09 15.96 11.54
N GLN A 223 -2.64 15.98 10.29
CA GLN A 223 -2.72 17.16 9.42
C GLN A 223 -4.17 17.48 8.99
N GLU A 224 -5.06 16.50 8.97
CA GLU A 224 -6.46 16.69 8.60
C GLU A 224 -7.24 17.50 9.64
N TYR A 225 -6.75 17.55 10.87
CA TYR A 225 -7.40 18.25 11.99
C TYR A 225 -6.77 19.62 12.30
N LYS A 226 -5.85 20.10 11.45
CA LYS A 226 -5.23 21.42 11.55
C LYS A 226 -5.82 22.39 10.54
#